data_a0aa066e7ae3889d50fc3ab285ce0011
#
_entry.id   a0aa066e7ae3889d50fc3ab285ce0011
#
_cell.length_a   1.000
_cell.length_b   1.000
_cell.length_c   1.000
_cell.angle_alpha   90.00
_cell.angle_beta   90.00
_cell.angle_gamma   90.00
#
_symmetry.space_group_name_H-M   'P 1'
#
loop_
_entity.id
_entity.type
_entity.pdbx_description
1 polymer ?
#
loop_
_entity_poly.entity_id
_entity_poly.type
_entity_poly.pdbx_seq_one_letter_code
_entity_poly.pdbx_strand_id
1 'polypeptide(L)'
;MLSIGSSVFYRPKEKAVHADTAKMKFARGGGGDHITLLRCYTEWADSDYSTQWCFENFVQVRSMRKGRDIREQLEGLCERVEIDQNLSSPEDIDTTLKAITAGFFYNTAKLGKSGDYQTVKQRRTVHIHPSSVLSKEEELPGWLTYFELAFTTKEFMRQVAPIKPSWLLEIAPHFYQENDVQDALKKKMPKTRKR
;
A
#
# COMPACT_ATOMS: atom_id res chain seq x y z
N MET A 1 7.77 3.22 -8.15
CA MET A 1 8.31 3.20 -6.76
C MET A 1 8.41 1.78 -6.18
N LEU A 2 7.44 0.91 -6.37
CA LEU A 2 7.46 -0.47 -5.83
C LEU A 2 8.64 -1.31 -6.37
N SER A 3 8.93 -1.23 -7.66
CA SER A 3 9.94 -2.04 -8.36
C SER A 3 11.40 -1.57 -8.17
N ILE A 4 11.67 -0.60 -7.31
CA ILE A 4 13.03 -0.06 -7.12
C ILE A 4 13.99 -1.10 -6.53
N GLY A 5 13.48 -2.05 -5.73
CA GLY A 5 14.27 -3.09 -5.08
C GLY A 5 15.12 -2.62 -3.88
N SER A 6 15.02 -1.34 -3.52
CA SER A 6 15.69 -0.75 -2.35
C SER A 6 14.73 0.15 -1.60
N SER A 7 15.02 0.48 -0.33
CA SER A 7 14.21 1.43 0.42
C SER A 7 14.27 2.83 -0.23
N VAL A 8 13.14 3.50 -0.29
CA VAL A 8 13.06 4.92 -0.68
C VAL A 8 13.46 5.81 0.49
N PHE A 9 13.07 5.43 1.70
CA PHE A 9 13.33 6.20 2.91
C PHE A 9 14.64 5.78 3.57
N TYR A 10 15.41 6.77 3.99
CA TYR A 10 16.65 6.61 4.75
C TYR A 10 16.39 6.85 6.23
N ARG A 11 16.81 5.91 7.09
CA ARG A 11 16.57 5.97 8.53
C ARG A 11 17.88 5.78 9.30
N PRO A 12 18.68 6.86 9.47
CA PRO A 12 19.91 6.81 10.25
C PRO A 12 19.61 6.60 11.74
N LYS A 13 20.43 5.83 12.44
CA LYS A 13 20.22 5.51 13.86
C LYS A 13 20.13 6.75 14.74
N GLU A 14 21.00 7.74 14.50
CA GLU A 14 21.10 8.97 15.28
C GLU A 14 19.92 9.94 15.06
N LYS A 15 19.28 9.87 13.89
CA LYS A 15 18.16 10.74 13.49
C LYS A 15 16.87 9.96 13.20
N ALA A 16 16.72 8.78 13.81
CA ALA A 16 15.61 7.88 13.52
C ALA A 16 14.23 8.53 13.74
N VAL A 17 14.06 9.30 14.81
CA VAL A 17 12.81 10.01 15.12
C VAL A 17 12.49 11.06 14.04
N HIS A 18 13.48 11.83 13.60
CA HIS A 18 13.27 12.82 12.54
C HIS A 18 12.92 12.17 11.20
N ALA A 19 13.61 11.08 10.86
CA ALA A 19 13.31 10.33 9.64
C ALA A 19 11.89 9.69 9.67
N ASP A 20 11.50 9.14 10.81
CA ASP A 20 10.14 8.59 11.00
C ASP A 20 9.10 9.72 10.88
N THR A 21 9.34 10.88 11.50
CA THR A 21 8.45 12.05 11.41
C THR A 21 8.33 12.55 9.97
N ALA A 22 9.45 12.65 9.24
CA ALA A 22 9.45 13.06 7.83
C ALA A 22 8.64 12.07 6.97
N LYS A 23 8.82 10.77 7.16
CA LYS A 23 8.05 9.76 6.46
C LYS A 23 6.55 9.86 6.74
N MET A 24 6.16 10.09 7.99
CA MET A 24 4.76 10.20 8.39
C MET A 24 4.05 11.43 7.82
N LYS A 25 4.77 12.47 7.38
CA LYS A 25 4.17 13.59 6.64
C LYS A 25 3.51 13.11 5.35
N PHE A 26 4.17 12.22 4.60
CA PHE A 26 3.64 11.65 3.36
C PHE A 26 2.50 10.65 3.60
N ALA A 27 2.39 10.07 4.79
CA ALA A 27 1.33 9.15 5.16
C ALA A 27 0.00 9.83 5.55
N ARG A 28 0.00 11.16 5.76
CA ARG A 28 -1.18 11.92 6.16
C ARG A 28 -2.34 11.71 5.17
N GLY A 29 -3.55 11.55 5.68
CA GLY A 29 -4.75 11.33 4.87
C GLY A 29 -4.94 9.89 4.39
N GLY A 30 -4.15 8.93 4.89
CA GLY A 30 -4.36 7.50 4.70
C GLY A 30 -3.84 6.97 3.35
N GLY A 31 -4.33 5.77 2.99
CA GLY A 31 -3.97 5.07 1.76
C GLY A 31 -2.75 4.14 1.88
N GLY A 32 -2.15 4.03 3.07
CA GLY A 32 -1.05 3.12 3.34
C GLY A 32 0.26 3.47 2.63
N ASP A 33 1.11 2.47 2.47
CA ASP A 33 2.45 2.66 1.90
C ASP A 33 2.43 3.11 0.44
N HIS A 34 1.46 2.66 -0.36
CA HIS A 34 1.39 3.00 -1.78
C HIS A 34 1.14 4.49 -1.99
N ILE A 35 0.18 5.06 -1.28
CA ILE A 35 -0.12 6.50 -1.36
C ILE A 35 1.00 7.33 -0.72
N THR A 36 1.62 6.83 0.35
CA THR A 36 2.80 7.46 0.95
C THR A 36 3.94 7.59 -0.05
N LEU A 37 4.24 6.54 -0.82
CA LEU A 37 5.25 6.56 -1.87
C LEU A 37 4.87 7.47 -3.04
N LEU A 38 3.61 7.50 -3.43
CA LEU A 38 3.11 8.39 -4.47
C LEU A 38 3.31 9.86 -4.07
N ARG A 39 2.86 10.25 -2.89
CA ARG A 39 3.03 11.63 -2.39
C ARG A 39 4.49 12.03 -2.28
N CYS A 40 5.34 11.14 -1.76
CA CYS A 40 6.77 11.37 -1.70
C CYS A 40 7.36 11.64 -3.09
N TYR A 41 6.93 10.89 -4.11
CA TYR A 41 7.38 11.10 -5.49
C TYR A 41 6.86 12.41 -6.07
N THR A 42 5.58 12.72 -5.88
CA THR A 42 4.96 13.96 -6.39
C THR A 42 5.61 15.19 -5.79
N GLU A 43 5.77 15.25 -4.46
CA GLU A 43 6.44 16.39 -3.81
C GLU A 43 7.91 16.55 -4.24
N TRP A 44 8.61 15.45 -4.52
CA TRP A 44 9.96 15.52 -5.07
C TRP A 44 9.97 16.05 -6.51
N ALA A 45 9.01 15.64 -7.33
CA ALA A 45 8.86 16.18 -8.69
C ALA A 45 8.52 17.67 -8.67
N ASP A 46 7.63 18.11 -7.77
CA ASP A 46 7.25 19.51 -7.57
C ASP A 46 8.44 20.37 -7.08
N SER A 47 9.44 19.75 -6.43
CA SER A 47 10.68 20.39 -6.04
C SER A 47 11.74 20.46 -7.17
N ASP A 48 11.34 20.22 -8.42
CA ASP A 48 12.23 20.10 -9.59
C ASP A 48 13.32 19.03 -9.38
N TYR A 49 12.90 17.89 -8.82
CA TYR A 49 13.77 16.73 -8.56
C TYR A 49 14.99 17.06 -7.68
N SER A 50 14.83 17.97 -6.74
CA SER A 50 15.89 18.49 -5.90
C SER A 50 16.57 17.42 -5.06
N THR A 51 17.90 17.38 -5.13
CA THR A 51 18.73 16.54 -4.26
C THR A 51 18.68 17.04 -2.81
N GLN A 52 18.63 18.36 -2.61
CA GLN A 52 18.54 18.98 -1.29
C GLN A 52 17.23 18.58 -0.59
N TRP A 53 16.10 18.62 -1.32
CA TRP A 53 14.81 18.16 -0.82
C TRP A 53 14.87 16.72 -0.30
N CYS A 54 15.56 15.82 -1.03
CA CYS A 54 15.74 14.44 -0.60
C CYS A 54 16.47 14.32 0.75
N PHE A 55 17.55 15.10 0.95
CA PHE A 55 18.27 15.10 2.23
C PHE A 55 17.43 15.61 3.39
N GLU A 56 16.68 16.68 3.18
CA GLU A 56 15.80 17.29 4.18
C GLU A 56 14.64 16.36 4.59
N ASN A 57 14.15 15.53 3.66
CA ASN A 57 13.04 14.61 3.87
C ASN A 57 13.47 13.16 4.16
N PHE A 58 14.77 12.91 4.39
CA PHE A 58 15.30 11.57 4.63
C PHE A 58 14.96 10.56 3.53
N VAL A 59 15.04 11.00 2.27
CA VAL A 59 14.75 10.21 1.07
C VAL A 59 16.04 9.91 0.32
N GLN A 60 16.17 8.69 -0.18
CA GLN A 60 17.35 8.26 -0.93
C GLN A 60 17.30 8.77 -2.38
N VAL A 61 18.17 9.72 -2.73
CA VAL A 61 18.27 10.30 -4.08
C VAL A 61 18.39 9.22 -5.17
N ARG A 62 19.24 8.21 -4.93
CA ARG A 62 19.45 7.13 -5.89
C ARG A 62 18.16 6.33 -6.15
N SER A 63 17.40 6.05 -5.10
CA SER A 63 16.11 5.35 -5.21
C SER A 63 15.08 6.18 -5.96
N MET A 64 15.05 7.49 -5.70
CA MET A 64 14.13 8.41 -6.38
C MET A 64 14.44 8.53 -7.88
N ARG A 65 15.71 8.69 -8.24
CA ARG A 65 16.14 8.72 -9.66
C ARG A 65 15.77 7.43 -10.38
N LYS A 66 16.04 6.27 -9.77
CA LYS A 66 15.62 4.99 -10.33
C LYS A 66 14.09 4.89 -10.48
N GLY A 67 13.34 5.44 -9.52
CA GLY A 67 11.88 5.51 -9.59
C GLY A 67 11.40 6.35 -10.77
N ARG A 68 12.04 7.49 -11.05
CA ARG A 68 11.77 8.32 -12.21
C ARG A 68 12.03 7.59 -13.52
N ASP A 69 13.21 6.96 -13.64
CA ASP A 69 13.59 6.22 -14.85
C ASP A 69 12.60 5.07 -15.15
N ILE A 70 12.15 4.35 -14.10
CA ILE A 70 11.12 3.32 -14.25
C ILE A 70 9.78 3.93 -14.68
N ARG A 71 9.40 5.09 -14.15
CA ARG A 71 8.17 5.78 -14.54
C ARG A 71 8.19 6.14 -16.02
N GLU A 72 9.27 6.75 -16.51
CA GLU A 72 9.45 7.09 -17.92
C GLU A 72 9.33 5.85 -18.84
N GLN A 73 9.91 4.71 -18.43
CA GLN A 73 9.76 3.45 -19.15
C GLN A 73 8.30 2.97 -19.20
N LEU A 74 7.56 3.10 -18.07
CA LEU A 74 6.15 2.69 -18.00
C LEU A 74 5.27 3.63 -18.83
N GLU A 75 5.54 4.93 -18.85
CA GLU A 75 4.86 5.90 -19.70
C GLU A 75 4.97 5.50 -21.17
N GLY A 76 6.18 5.19 -21.66
CA GLY A 76 6.36 4.70 -23.01
C GLY A 76 5.71 3.33 -23.29
N LEU A 77 5.47 2.50 -22.28
CA LEU A 77 4.67 1.27 -22.44
C LEU A 77 3.17 1.59 -22.54
N CYS A 78 2.66 2.52 -21.73
CA CYS A 78 1.26 2.96 -21.79
C CYS A 78 0.93 3.58 -23.15
N GLU A 79 1.82 4.40 -23.71
CA GLU A 79 1.66 4.97 -25.06
C GLU A 79 1.52 3.89 -26.12
N ARG A 80 2.32 2.83 -26.04
CA ARG A 80 2.28 1.72 -27.03
C ARG A 80 0.97 0.92 -27.00
N VAL A 81 0.29 0.90 -25.87
CA VAL A 81 -1.00 0.22 -25.70
C VAL A 81 -2.19 1.19 -25.64
N GLU A 82 -1.95 2.46 -26.05
CA GLU A 82 -2.96 3.50 -26.19
C GLU A 82 -3.73 3.81 -24.87
N ILE A 83 -3.06 3.66 -23.71
CA ILE A 83 -3.61 4.08 -22.42
C ILE A 83 -3.42 5.59 -22.26
N ASP A 84 -4.51 6.33 -22.07
CA ASP A 84 -4.46 7.76 -21.81
C ASP A 84 -3.84 8.05 -20.44
N GLN A 85 -2.67 8.69 -20.45
CA GLN A 85 -1.91 9.04 -19.26
C GLN A 85 -2.34 10.38 -18.63
N ASN A 86 -3.22 11.15 -19.32
CA ASN A 86 -3.70 12.44 -18.83
C ASN A 86 -4.87 12.29 -17.83
N LEU A 87 -5.44 11.10 -17.74
CA LEU A 87 -6.48 10.79 -16.74
C LEU A 87 -5.85 10.80 -15.34
N SER A 88 -6.32 11.68 -14.48
CA SER A 88 -5.84 11.85 -13.11
C SER A 88 -6.99 12.04 -12.15
N SER A 89 -6.91 11.43 -10.98
CA SER A 89 -7.87 11.56 -9.87
C SER A 89 -7.13 11.84 -8.56
N PRO A 90 -6.46 12.98 -8.42
CA PRO A 90 -5.55 13.24 -7.29
C PRO A 90 -6.28 13.25 -5.94
N GLU A 91 -7.54 13.65 -5.91
CA GLU A 91 -8.36 13.68 -4.69
C GLU A 91 -9.05 12.35 -4.37
N ASP A 92 -9.11 11.42 -5.33
CA ASP A 92 -9.77 10.12 -5.18
C ASP A 92 -8.77 8.99 -4.90
N ILE A 93 -8.41 8.88 -3.62
CA ILE A 93 -7.53 7.81 -3.14
C ILE A 93 -8.16 6.43 -3.38
N ASP A 94 -9.47 6.29 -3.25
CA ASP A 94 -10.17 5.02 -3.43
C ASP A 94 -10.02 4.50 -4.87
N THR A 95 -10.19 5.34 -5.87
CA THR A 95 -9.98 4.97 -7.28
C THR A 95 -8.53 4.55 -7.53
N THR A 96 -7.55 5.29 -6.98
CA THR A 96 -6.14 4.92 -7.09
C THR A 96 -5.85 3.57 -6.42
N LEU A 97 -6.35 3.34 -5.20
CA LEU A 97 -6.16 2.08 -4.50
C LEU A 97 -6.88 0.91 -5.19
N LYS A 98 -8.04 1.16 -5.78
CA LYS A 98 -8.78 0.17 -6.56
C LYS A 98 -8.00 -0.25 -7.81
N ALA A 99 -7.40 0.71 -8.52
CA ALA A 99 -6.53 0.42 -9.67
C ALA A 99 -5.29 -0.38 -9.26
N ILE A 100 -4.65 -0.03 -8.14
CA ILE A 100 -3.53 -0.81 -7.58
C ILE A 100 -4.00 -2.23 -7.23
N THR A 101 -5.16 -2.36 -6.60
CA THR A 101 -5.74 -3.66 -6.24
C THR A 101 -5.99 -4.53 -7.48
N ALA A 102 -6.37 -3.95 -8.61
CA ALA A 102 -6.53 -4.67 -9.86
C ALA A 102 -5.22 -5.30 -10.37
N GLY A 103 -4.08 -4.65 -10.13
CA GLY A 103 -2.76 -5.21 -10.45
C GLY A 103 -2.24 -6.23 -9.44
N PHE A 104 -2.74 -6.19 -8.19
CA PHE A 104 -2.26 -7.03 -7.08
C PHE A 104 -3.39 -7.82 -6.40
N PHE A 105 -4.49 -8.08 -7.10
CA PHE A 105 -5.67 -8.73 -6.53
C PHE A 105 -5.36 -10.08 -5.86
N TYR A 106 -4.34 -10.81 -6.30
CA TYR A 106 -3.91 -12.07 -5.71
C TYR A 106 -3.15 -11.91 -4.37
N ASN A 107 -2.60 -10.72 -4.10
CA ASN A 107 -1.87 -10.39 -2.89
C ASN A 107 -2.76 -9.65 -1.88
N THR A 108 -3.68 -10.36 -1.26
CA THR A 108 -4.62 -9.79 -0.29
C THR A 108 -4.63 -10.54 1.03
N ALA A 109 -4.84 -9.80 2.10
CA ALA A 109 -4.94 -10.33 3.45
C ALA A 109 -6.11 -9.69 4.20
N LYS A 110 -6.72 -10.45 5.10
CA LYS A 110 -7.76 -9.96 6.01
C LYS A 110 -7.33 -10.09 7.45
N LEU A 111 -7.75 -9.14 8.28
CA LEU A 111 -7.53 -9.15 9.71
C LEU A 111 -8.40 -10.23 10.36
N GLY A 112 -7.77 -11.14 11.07
CA GLY A 112 -8.43 -12.19 11.84
C GLY A 112 -8.90 -11.68 13.21
N LYS A 113 -9.70 -12.49 13.89
CA LYS A 113 -10.20 -12.19 15.24
C LYS A 113 -9.09 -12.18 16.30
N SER A 114 -7.97 -12.83 16.03
CA SER A 114 -6.77 -12.87 16.89
C SER A 114 -5.93 -11.59 16.83
N GLY A 115 -6.24 -10.67 15.90
CA GLY A 115 -5.41 -9.50 15.62
C GLY A 115 -4.29 -9.74 14.60
N ASP A 116 -4.13 -10.96 14.09
CA ASP A 116 -3.20 -11.28 13.02
C ASP A 116 -3.89 -11.24 11.67
N TYR A 117 -3.13 -10.91 10.61
CA TYR A 117 -3.61 -11.02 9.25
C TYR A 117 -3.48 -12.44 8.70
N GLN A 118 -4.39 -12.80 7.81
CA GLN A 118 -4.32 -14.02 7.03
C GLN A 118 -4.51 -13.72 5.55
N THR A 119 -3.67 -14.32 4.69
CA THR A 119 -3.89 -14.24 3.24
C THR A 119 -5.25 -14.84 2.89
N VAL A 120 -6.00 -14.20 1.97
CA VAL A 120 -7.40 -14.56 1.73
C VAL A 120 -7.54 -15.98 1.15
N LYS A 121 -6.69 -16.34 0.20
CA LYS A 121 -6.78 -17.65 -0.47
C LYS A 121 -6.02 -18.76 0.26
N GLN A 122 -4.79 -18.53 0.66
CA GLN A 122 -3.95 -19.58 1.25
C GLN A 122 -4.13 -19.69 2.77
N ARG A 123 -4.78 -18.70 3.40
CA ARG A 123 -5.00 -18.61 4.85
C ARG A 123 -3.72 -18.70 5.69
N ARG A 124 -2.60 -18.24 5.12
CA ARG A 124 -1.33 -18.14 5.86
C ARG A 124 -1.38 -16.94 6.79
N THR A 125 -0.85 -17.12 7.99
CA THR A 125 -0.68 -16.01 8.92
C THR A 125 0.45 -15.11 8.44
N VAL A 126 0.17 -13.82 8.29
CA VAL A 126 1.10 -12.81 7.81
C VAL A 126 1.02 -11.57 8.69
N HIS A 127 2.08 -10.78 8.73
CA HIS A 127 2.17 -9.60 9.57
C HIS A 127 2.52 -8.38 8.73
N ILE A 128 2.11 -7.19 9.15
CA ILE A 128 2.56 -5.95 8.53
C ILE A 128 4.04 -5.76 8.84
N HIS A 129 4.85 -5.49 7.84
CA HIS A 129 6.28 -5.23 8.05
C HIS A 129 6.49 -3.97 8.89
N PRO A 130 7.41 -3.96 9.89
CA PRO A 130 7.64 -2.81 10.77
C PRO A 130 8.00 -1.50 10.05
N SER A 131 8.50 -1.58 8.82
CA SER A 131 8.76 -0.39 8.00
C SER A 131 7.52 0.23 7.37
N SER A 132 6.37 -0.44 7.39
CA SER A 132 5.12 0.12 6.86
C SER A 132 4.60 1.26 7.74
N VAL A 133 3.97 2.25 7.11
CA VAL A 133 3.28 3.32 7.84
C VAL A 133 2.10 2.79 8.64
N LEU A 134 1.44 1.73 8.17
CA LEU A 134 0.31 1.10 8.84
C LEU A 134 0.72 0.29 10.09
N SER A 135 2.01 -0.04 10.24
CA SER A 135 2.48 -0.83 11.39
C SER A 135 2.35 -0.11 12.73
N LYS A 136 2.15 1.21 12.72
CA LYS A 136 2.05 2.07 13.91
C LYS A 136 0.65 2.63 14.13
N GLU A 137 -0.31 2.27 13.29
CA GLU A 137 -1.70 2.71 13.45
C GLU A 137 -2.37 1.95 14.60
N GLU A 138 -3.17 2.65 15.40
CA GLU A 138 -3.94 2.08 16.51
C GLU A 138 -5.07 1.19 15.99
N GLU A 139 -5.71 1.62 14.89
CA GLU A 139 -6.76 0.87 14.22
C GLU A 139 -6.25 0.26 12.93
N LEU A 140 -6.05 -1.05 12.95
CA LEU A 140 -5.58 -1.79 11.78
C LEU A 140 -6.70 -1.96 10.74
N PRO A 141 -6.45 -1.70 9.45
CA PRO A 141 -7.42 -1.94 8.39
C PRO A 141 -7.86 -3.40 8.34
N GLY A 142 -9.16 -3.64 8.17
CA GLY A 142 -9.69 -5.01 8.11
C GLY A 142 -9.20 -5.80 6.90
N TRP A 143 -8.87 -5.12 5.80
CA TRP A 143 -8.42 -5.74 4.55
C TRP A 143 -7.27 -4.96 3.96
N LEU A 144 -6.28 -5.70 3.45
CA LEU A 144 -5.06 -5.15 2.87
C LEU A 144 -4.73 -5.80 1.52
N THR A 145 -4.15 -5.03 0.62
CA THR A 145 -3.29 -5.54 -0.46
C THR A 145 -1.83 -5.28 -0.10
N TYR A 146 -0.92 -6.11 -0.62
CA TYR A 146 0.52 -5.98 -0.39
C TYR A 146 1.29 -6.25 -1.68
N PHE A 147 2.48 -5.66 -1.78
CA PHE A 147 3.35 -5.84 -2.95
C PHE A 147 4.05 -7.20 -2.91
N GLU A 148 4.70 -7.54 -1.80
CA GLU A 148 5.46 -8.78 -1.64
C GLU A 148 5.43 -9.31 -0.21
N LEU A 149 5.73 -10.60 -0.05
CA LEU A 149 6.01 -11.21 1.25
C LEU A 149 7.52 -11.30 1.47
N ALA A 150 7.99 -10.80 2.60
CA ALA A 150 9.36 -10.95 3.07
C ALA A 150 9.42 -12.01 4.16
N PHE A 151 10.26 -13.01 3.95
CA PHE A 151 10.48 -14.10 4.88
C PHE A 151 11.69 -13.78 5.77
N THR A 152 11.46 -13.67 7.07
CA THR A 152 12.51 -13.58 8.08
C THR A 152 12.19 -14.57 9.20
N THR A 153 11.97 -14.13 10.43
CA THR A 153 11.43 -14.96 11.53
C THR A 153 9.93 -15.23 11.36
N LYS A 154 9.24 -14.36 10.63
CA LYS A 154 7.80 -14.44 10.28
C LYS A 154 7.63 -14.03 8.82
N GLU A 155 6.45 -14.32 8.28
CA GLU A 155 6.05 -13.79 6.96
C GLU A 155 5.52 -12.35 7.12
N PHE A 156 6.22 -11.38 6.52
CA PHE A 156 5.85 -9.98 6.57
C PHE A 156 5.36 -9.47 5.21
N MET A 157 4.21 -8.82 5.22
CA MET A 157 3.69 -8.06 4.08
C MET A 157 4.44 -6.73 3.97
N ARG A 158 5.04 -6.46 2.83
CA ARG A 158 5.71 -5.19 2.55
C ARG A 158 4.89 -4.36 1.58
N GLN A 159 4.96 -3.05 1.78
CA GLN A 159 4.26 -2.06 0.99
C GLN A 159 2.77 -2.39 0.91
N VAL A 160 2.11 -2.20 2.03
CA VAL A 160 0.70 -2.52 2.23
C VAL A 160 -0.19 -1.30 2.02
N ALA A 161 -1.40 -1.54 1.53
CA ALA A 161 -2.44 -0.54 1.39
C ALA A 161 -3.80 -1.10 1.81
N PRO A 162 -4.67 -0.28 2.44
CA PRO A 162 -6.01 -0.69 2.79
C PRO A 162 -6.87 -0.84 1.54
N ILE A 163 -7.77 -1.83 1.55
CA ILE A 163 -8.70 -2.08 0.46
C ILE A 163 -10.12 -2.33 0.97
N LYS A 164 -11.10 -2.15 0.10
CA LYS A 164 -12.48 -2.53 0.37
C LYS A 164 -12.73 -3.94 -0.18
N PRO A 165 -13.26 -4.87 0.61
CA PRO A 165 -13.49 -6.25 0.16
C PRO A 165 -14.43 -6.34 -1.05
N SER A 166 -15.37 -5.41 -1.22
CA SER A 166 -16.25 -5.33 -2.39
C SER A 166 -15.50 -5.15 -3.71
N TRP A 167 -14.35 -4.46 -3.68
CA TRP A 167 -13.54 -4.29 -4.89
C TRP A 167 -13.02 -5.60 -5.46
N LEU A 168 -12.74 -6.59 -4.60
CA LEU A 168 -12.22 -7.89 -5.04
C LEU A 168 -13.23 -8.65 -5.90
N LEU A 169 -14.52 -8.56 -5.57
CA LEU A 169 -15.59 -9.18 -6.37
C LEU A 169 -15.79 -8.48 -7.71
N GLU A 170 -15.60 -7.17 -7.75
CA GLU A 170 -15.73 -6.36 -8.96
C GLU A 170 -14.52 -6.53 -9.89
N ILE A 171 -13.31 -6.44 -9.32
CA ILE A 171 -12.04 -6.46 -10.07
C ILE A 171 -11.68 -7.88 -10.53
N ALA A 172 -11.89 -8.87 -9.68
CA ALA A 172 -11.41 -10.23 -9.92
C ALA A 172 -12.47 -11.29 -9.57
N PRO A 173 -13.66 -11.27 -10.21
CA PRO A 173 -14.74 -12.25 -9.96
C PRO A 173 -14.33 -13.67 -10.36
N HIS A 174 -13.35 -13.82 -11.24
CA HIS A 174 -12.76 -15.11 -11.61
C HIS A 174 -11.89 -15.70 -10.49
N PHE A 175 -11.41 -14.88 -9.55
CA PHE A 175 -10.50 -15.30 -8.49
C PHE A 175 -11.18 -15.31 -7.11
N TYR A 176 -12.09 -14.38 -6.83
CA TYR A 176 -12.81 -14.24 -5.57
C TYR A 176 -14.27 -14.60 -5.69
N GLN A 177 -14.78 -15.34 -4.68
CA GLN A 177 -16.19 -15.64 -4.51
C GLN A 177 -16.76 -14.84 -3.33
N GLU A 178 -18.08 -14.66 -3.28
CA GLU A 178 -18.77 -13.99 -2.18
C GLU A 178 -18.39 -14.55 -0.81
N ASN A 179 -18.21 -15.86 -0.70
CA ASN A 179 -17.82 -16.52 0.54
C ASN A 179 -16.42 -16.09 1.04
N ASP A 180 -15.51 -15.71 0.16
CA ASP A 180 -14.18 -15.21 0.52
C ASP A 180 -14.26 -13.85 1.24
N VAL A 181 -15.31 -13.08 0.94
CA VAL A 181 -15.50 -11.66 1.36
C VAL A 181 -16.60 -11.50 2.42
N GLN A 182 -17.54 -12.46 2.55
CA GLN A 182 -18.70 -12.36 3.43
C GLN A 182 -18.40 -12.27 4.93
N ASP A 183 -17.27 -12.77 5.41
CA ASP A 183 -16.86 -12.63 6.81
C ASP A 183 -16.69 -11.18 7.27
N ALA A 184 -16.48 -10.25 6.32
CA ALA A 184 -16.37 -8.83 6.60
C ALA A 184 -17.74 -8.12 6.73
N LEU A 185 -18.79 -8.69 6.14
CA LEU A 185 -20.12 -8.06 6.07
C LEU A 185 -21.08 -8.56 7.15
N LYS A 186 -20.79 -9.67 7.81
CA LYS A 186 -21.62 -10.19 8.90
C LYS A 186 -21.18 -9.66 10.27
N LYS A 187 -21.51 -8.40 10.60
CA LYS A 187 -21.78 -8.07 12.00
C LYS A 187 -22.96 -8.95 12.41
N LYS A 188 -22.69 -10.01 13.21
CA LYS A 188 -23.75 -10.79 13.85
C LYS A 188 -24.61 -9.82 14.66
N MET A 189 -25.85 -9.60 14.23
CA MET A 189 -26.84 -9.01 15.10
C MET A 189 -26.96 -9.88 16.36
N PRO A 190 -27.02 -9.29 17.57
CA PRO A 190 -27.23 -10.07 18.78
C PRO A 190 -28.53 -10.87 18.63
N LYS A 191 -28.46 -12.18 18.83
CA LYS A 191 -29.67 -13.00 18.94
C LYS A 191 -30.46 -12.48 20.12
N THR A 192 -31.58 -11.81 19.85
CA THR A 192 -32.56 -11.46 20.89
C THR A 192 -33.00 -12.77 21.54
N ARG A 193 -32.64 -12.98 22.81
CA ARG A 193 -33.18 -14.06 23.63
C ARG A 193 -34.68 -13.81 23.74
N LYS A 194 -35.50 -14.63 23.06
CA LYS A 194 -36.92 -14.74 23.41
C LYS A 194 -37.01 -15.28 24.83
N ARG A 195 -37.63 -14.50 25.71
CA ARG A 195 -38.15 -14.95 27.00
C ARG A 195 -39.39 -15.79 26.78
#